data_61a70e4a54427b4e367882646991fdab
#
_entry.id   61a70e4a54427b4e367882646991fdab
#
_cell.length_a   1.000
_cell.length_b   1.000
_cell.length_c   1.000
_cell.angle_alpha   90.00
_cell.angle_beta   90.00
_cell.angle_gamma   90.00
#
_symmetry.space_group_name_H-M   'P 1'
#
loop_
_entity.id
_entity.type
_entity.pdbx_description
1 polymer ?
#
loop_
_entity_poly.entity_id
_entity_poly.type
_entity_poly.pdbx_seq_one_letter_code
_entity_poly.pdbx_strand_id
1 'polypeptide(L)'
;MTSESWRTIPHSAAIYEADITDFLEFFKANIKPKGITLNTVLLKAMTMGIKNCPQMNGHIEFNRRLVRGKIETYKDINISMPMIMPSGDMMTINLHNFENRTLENMQSYILDVKRRMKKTDLTEAMFSVSMSDTLSALKKGKLITTLGRLIGAKTGRHKVVTSRGKDKKNYNSIPADERLTKENIEQGTITITSTGSVYRGSHNTMSVIEVIPPQISAIGIGSISEKPGIYTDRNGEKQIGIRMFLPVLLAFDHRALDFGDLTPFFKKLDDIFATPEQMLKW
;
A
#
# COMPACT_ATOMS: atom_id res chain seq x y z
N MET A 1 14.06 8.35 -1.16
CA MET A 1 12.63 8.76 -1.22
C MET A 1 12.11 9.17 0.16
N THR A 2 12.25 8.35 1.20
CA THR A 2 11.79 8.67 2.58
C THR A 2 12.35 9.99 3.13
N SER A 3 13.68 10.21 3.08
CA SER A 3 14.29 11.48 3.51
C SER A 3 13.85 12.70 2.69
N GLU A 4 13.54 12.53 1.43
CA GLU A 4 13.00 13.57 0.56
C GLU A 4 11.55 13.87 0.96
N SER A 5 10.75 12.84 1.19
CA SER A 5 9.37 12.94 1.67
C SER A 5 9.29 13.83 2.90
N TRP A 6 10.00 13.49 3.97
CA TRP A 6 10.00 14.26 5.22
C TRP A 6 10.47 15.72 5.08
N ARG A 7 11.34 16.01 4.11
CA ARG A 7 11.81 17.39 3.86
C ARG A 7 10.91 18.19 2.94
N THR A 8 10.04 17.55 2.16
CA THR A 8 9.34 18.22 1.07
C THR A 8 7.84 18.23 1.22
N ILE A 9 7.27 17.29 1.95
CA ILE A 9 5.82 17.15 2.13
C ILE A 9 5.43 17.63 3.52
N PRO A 10 4.50 18.60 3.65
CA PRO A 10 3.85 18.91 4.92
C PRO A 10 2.86 17.79 5.25
N HIS A 11 3.36 16.73 5.90
CA HIS A 11 2.52 15.62 6.30
C HIS A 11 1.49 16.02 7.34
N SER A 12 0.26 15.61 7.14
CA SER A 12 -0.75 15.54 8.17
C SER A 12 -1.22 14.09 8.31
N ALA A 13 -1.72 13.72 9.48
CA ALA A 13 -2.18 12.36 9.72
C ALA A 13 -3.41 12.34 10.61
N ALA A 14 -4.32 11.39 10.32
CA ALA A 14 -5.45 11.06 11.15
C ALA A 14 -5.36 9.61 11.61
N ILE A 15 -5.69 9.36 12.87
CA ILE A 15 -5.82 8.02 13.42
C ILE A 15 -7.31 7.73 13.57
N TYR A 16 -7.75 6.65 12.94
CA TYR A 16 -9.09 6.12 13.04
C TYR A 16 -9.01 4.77 13.73
N GLU A 17 -9.80 4.58 14.78
CA GLU A 17 -9.84 3.32 15.50
C GLU A 17 -11.27 2.78 15.47
N ALA A 18 -11.46 1.61 14.85
CA ALA A 18 -12.76 0.98 14.73
C ALA A 18 -12.90 -0.22 15.67
N ASP A 19 -14.05 -0.37 16.29
CA ASP A 19 -14.48 -1.66 16.84
C ASP A 19 -14.90 -2.55 15.67
N ILE A 20 -14.15 -3.62 15.47
CA ILE A 20 -14.38 -4.59 14.40
C ILE A 20 -14.77 -5.96 14.89
N THR A 21 -15.30 -6.07 16.11
CA THR A 21 -15.64 -7.36 16.73
C THR A 21 -16.62 -8.15 15.86
N ASP A 22 -17.75 -7.56 15.51
CA ASP A 22 -18.79 -8.22 14.72
C ASP A 22 -18.32 -8.50 13.28
N PHE A 23 -17.52 -7.59 12.72
CA PHE A 23 -16.86 -7.80 11.43
C PHE A 23 -15.90 -9.00 11.43
N LEU A 24 -15.12 -9.19 12.51
CA LEU A 24 -14.23 -10.33 12.65
C LEU A 24 -14.97 -11.65 12.86
N GLU A 25 -16.07 -11.65 13.62
CA GLU A 25 -16.91 -12.82 13.80
C GLU A 25 -17.53 -13.25 12.47
N PHE A 26 -18.10 -12.29 11.73
CA PHE A 26 -18.64 -12.55 10.42
C PHE A 26 -17.59 -13.07 9.43
N PHE A 27 -16.40 -12.46 9.40
CA PHE A 27 -15.28 -12.92 8.61
C PHE A 27 -14.91 -14.38 8.93
N LYS A 28 -14.78 -14.72 10.22
CA LYS A 28 -14.39 -16.07 10.66
C LYS A 28 -15.41 -17.12 10.23
N ALA A 29 -16.71 -16.78 10.32
CA ALA A 29 -17.80 -17.68 9.99
C ALA A 29 -18.01 -17.86 8.48
N ASN A 30 -17.91 -16.80 7.67
CA ASN A 30 -18.44 -16.78 6.31
C ASN A 30 -17.36 -16.65 5.22
N ILE A 31 -16.22 -16.01 5.52
CA ILE A 31 -15.21 -15.66 4.52
C ILE A 31 -13.94 -16.51 4.68
N LYS A 32 -13.46 -16.67 5.91
CA LYS A 32 -12.25 -17.45 6.19
C LYS A 32 -12.32 -18.91 5.68
N PRO A 33 -13.45 -19.63 5.75
CA PRO A 33 -13.57 -20.99 5.22
C PRO A 33 -13.33 -21.08 3.71
N LYS A 34 -13.52 -19.99 2.96
CA LYS A 34 -13.22 -19.89 1.52
C LYS A 34 -11.72 -19.71 1.22
N GLY A 35 -10.83 -19.77 2.21
CA GLY A 35 -9.40 -19.59 2.04
C GLY A 35 -8.94 -18.13 1.88
N ILE A 36 -9.81 -17.17 2.12
CA ILE A 36 -9.51 -15.75 2.03
C ILE A 36 -8.93 -15.27 3.36
N THR A 37 -7.84 -14.49 3.32
CA THR A 37 -7.18 -13.97 4.52
C THR A 37 -7.84 -12.68 5.00
N LEU A 38 -7.77 -12.43 6.31
CA LEU A 38 -8.24 -11.15 6.88
C LEU A 38 -7.56 -9.95 6.25
N ASN A 39 -6.24 -10.05 5.95
CA ASN A 39 -5.52 -8.97 5.28
C ASN A 39 -6.12 -8.63 3.91
N THR A 40 -6.55 -9.63 3.14
CA THR A 40 -7.23 -9.40 1.84
C THR A 40 -8.56 -8.66 2.04
N VAL A 41 -9.33 -9.05 3.06
CA VAL A 41 -10.60 -8.40 3.38
C VAL A 41 -10.40 -6.96 3.83
N LEU A 42 -9.39 -6.70 4.68
CA LEU A 42 -9.06 -5.33 5.11
C LEU A 42 -8.57 -4.47 3.94
N LEU A 43 -7.75 -5.02 3.03
CA LEU A 43 -7.36 -4.32 1.80
C LEU A 43 -8.58 -3.97 0.93
N LYS A 44 -9.56 -4.89 0.83
CA LYS A 44 -10.82 -4.60 0.11
C LYS A 44 -11.59 -3.48 0.78
N ALA A 45 -11.71 -3.50 2.11
CA ALA A 45 -12.37 -2.43 2.87
C ALA A 45 -11.71 -1.06 2.60
N MET A 46 -10.35 -0.99 2.66
CA MET A 46 -9.61 0.23 2.35
C MET A 46 -9.86 0.67 0.90
N THR A 47 -9.83 -0.27 -0.06
CA THR A 47 -10.11 0.02 -1.47
C THR A 47 -11.51 0.60 -1.68
N MET A 48 -12.52 0.09 -0.97
CA MET A 48 -13.89 0.63 -1.03
C MET A 48 -13.98 2.03 -0.41
N GLY A 49 -13.25 2.26 0.68
CA GLY A 49 -13.09 3.60 1.26
C GLY A 49 -12.49 4.58 0.27
N ILE A 50 -11.41 4.19 -0.43
CA ILE A 50 -10.76 5.02 -1.46
C ILE A 50 -11.73 5.28 -2.63
N LYS A 51 -12.48 4.29 -3.10
CA LYS A 51 -13.52 4.48 -4.14
C LYS A 51 -14.54 5.54 -3.74
N ASN A 52 -14.89 5.61 -2.46
CA ASN A 52 -15.83 6.60 -1.94
C ASN A 52 -15.19 7.99 -1.70
N CYS A 53 -13.86 8.06 -1.77
CA CYS A 53 -13.06 9.27 -1.60
C CYS A 53 -11.96 9.34 -2.67
N PRO A 54 -12.32 9.48 -3.96
CA PRO A 54 -11.37 9.34 -5.08
C PRO A 54 -10.26 10.38 -5.08
N GLN A 55 -10.45 11.54 -4.43
CA GLN A 55 -9.40 12.55 -4.27
C GLN A 55 -8.17 12.04 -3.49
N MET A 56 -8.28 10.96 -2.70
CA MET A 56 -7.15 10.34 -2.01
C MET A 56 -6.24 9.56 -2.97
N ASN A 57 -6.77 9.11 -4.11
CA ASN A 57 -6.07 8.27 -5.07
C ASN A 57 -5.42 9.14 -6.15
N GLY A 58 -4.32 9.79 -5.82
CA GLY A 58 -3.73 10.77 -6.71
C GLY A 58 -2.26 11.04 -6.48
N HIS A 59 -1.71 11.82 -7.39
CA HIS A 59 -0.34 12.32 -7.36
C HIS A 59 -0.33 13.84 -7.40
N ILE A 60 0.71 14.43 -6.80
CA ILE A 60 0.97 15.87 -6.85
C ILE A 60 2.34 16.14 -7.44
N GLU A 61 2.40 17.01 -8.46
CA GLU A 61 3.62 17.66 -8.93
C GLU A 61 3.67 19.07 -8.36
N PHE A 62 4.58 19.34 -7.41
CA PHE A 62 4.68 20.64 -6.75
C PHE A 62 6.00 21.34 -7.04
N ASN A 63 5.90 22.53 -7.65
CA ASN A 63 7.05 23.40 -7.87
C ASN A 63 7.21 24.39 -6.69
N ARG A 64 8.19 24.14 -5.83
CA ARG A 64 8.45 24.98 -4.63
C ARG A 64 8.80 26.43 -4.93
N ARG A 65 9.50 26.68 -6.05
CA ARG A 65 9.93 28.06 -6.41
C ARG A 65 8.77 28.91 -6.85
N LEU A 66 7.83 28.33 -7.56
CA LEU A 66 6.65 29.01 -8.08
C LEU A 66 5.43 28.90 -7.17
N VAL A 67 5.53 28.11 -6.09
CA VAL A 67 4.43 27.80 -5.16
C VAL A 67 3.17 27.35 -5.96
N ARG A 68 3.39 26.43 -6.90
CA ARG A 68 2.34 25.90 -7.78
C ARG A 68 2.39 24.38 -7.80
N GLY A 69 1.22 23.77 -7.70
CA GLY A 69 1.04 22.32 -7.80
C GLY A 69 -0.02 21.96 -8.84
N LYS A 70 0.15 20.76 -9.43
CA LYS A 70 -0.86 20.08 -10.22
C LYS A 70 -1.18 18.76 -9.51
N ILE A 71 -2.44 18.54 -9.21
CA ILE A 71 -2.94 17.30 -8.63
C ILE A 71 -3.62 16.52 -9.74
N GLU A 72 -3.27 15.23 -9.87
CA GLU A 72 -3.88 14.30 -10.79
C GLU A 72 -4.49 13.14 -9.97
N THR A 73 -5.78 12.92 -10.11
CA THR A 73 -6.48 11.79 -9.49
C THR A 73 -6.65 10.66 -10.49
N TYR A 74 -6.59 9.43 -10.00
CA TYR A 74 -6.69 8.21 -10.82
C TYR A 74 -7.97 7.46 -10.51
N LYS A 75 -8.57 6.86 -11.55
CA LYS A 75 -9.73 5.97 -11.39
C LYS A 75 -9.29 4.59 -10.90
N ASP A 76 -8.17 4.10 -11.46
CA ASP A 76 -7.61 2.81 -11.11
C ASP A 76 -6.88 2.91 -9.77
N ILE A 77 -7.17 1.99 -8.86
CA ILE A 77 -6.52 1.92 -7.54
C ILE A 77 -5.39 0.90 -7.63
N ASN A 78 -4.17 1.42 -7.76
CA ASN A 78 -2.94 0.66 -7.80
C ASN A 78 -2.21 0.83 -6.46
N ILE A 79 -2.16 -0.24 -5.67
CA ILE A 79 -1.68 -0.19 -4.30
C ILE A 79 -0.19 -0.50 -4.23
N SER A 80 0.61 0.47 -3.82
CA SER A 80 1.99 0.24 -3.39
C SER A 80 2.00 -0.44 -2.02
N MET A 81 2.28 -1.74 -1.98
CA MET A 81 2.25 -2.53 -0.75
C MET A 81 3.65 -3.04 -0.38
N PRO A 82 4.23 -2.64 0.77
CA PRO A 82 5.47 -3.24 1.25
C PRO A 82 5.27 -4.73 1.59
N MET A 83 6.14 -5.57 1.04
CA MET A 83 6.15 -7.01 1.27
C MET A 83 7.55 -7.49 1.63
N ILE A 84 7.65 -8.49 2.50
CA ILE A 84 8.92 -9.12 2.87
C ILE A 84 9.27 -10.16 1.81
N MET A 85 10.43 -9.99 1.20
CA MET A 85 11.01 -10.93 0.23
C MET A 85 11.51 -12.21 0.94
N PRO A 86 11.70 -13.31 0.20
CA PRO A 86 12.32 -14.52 0.77
C PRO A 86 13.73 -14.29 1.32
N SER A 87 14.45 -13.28 0.84
CA SER A 87 15.76 -12.84 1.35
C SER A 87 15.69 -12.16 2.72
N GLY A 88 14.50 -11.79 3.20
CA GLY A 88 14.30 -10.98 4.39
C GLY A 88 14.24 -9.49 4.13
N ASP A 89 14.60 -9.04 2.94
CA ASP A 89 14.50 -7.63 2.54
C ASP A 89 13.04 -7.21 2.35
N MET A 90 12.76 -5.93 2.53
CA MET A 90 11.44 -5.37 2.25
C MET A 90 11.42 -4.73 0.86
N MET A 91 10.41 -5.07 0.08
CA MET A 91 10.17 -4.49 -1.24
C MET A 91 8.74 -4.00 -1.35
N THR A 92 8.55 -2.82 -1.93
CA THR A 92 7.22 -2.31 -2.26
C THR A 92 6.78 -2.87 -3.61
N ILE A 93 5.65 -3.56 -3.61
CA ILE A 93 5.06 -4.17 -4.81
C ILE A 93 3.82 -3.38 -5.20
N ASN A 94 3.68 -3.08 -6.47
CA ASN A 94 2.49 -2.47 -7.04
C ASN A 94 1.45 -3.54 -7.35
N LEU A 95 0.31 -3.47 -6.68
CA LEU A 95 -0.84 -4.34 -6.86
C LEU A 95 -1.90 -3.59 -7.68
N HIS A 96 -2.20 -4.06 -8.90
CA HIS A 96 -2.97 -3.33 -9.89
C HIS A 96 -4.48 -3.58 -9.81
N ASN A 97 -5.26 -2.52 -10.13
CA ASN A 97 -6.70 -2.58 -10.41
C ASN A 97 -7.53 -3.21 -9.28
N PHE A 98 -7.30 -2.75 -8.04
CA PHE A 98 -7.96 -3.32 -6.87
C PHE A 98 -9.44 -2.90 -6.78
N GLU A 99 -9.83 -1.80 -7.39
CA GLU A 99 -11.20 -1.28 -7.37
C GLU A 99 -12.24 -2.23 -7.99
N ASN A 100 -11.83 -3.08 -8.93
CA ASN A 100 -12.73 -3.98 -9.67
C ASN A 100 -12.59 -5.46 -9.29
N ARG A 101 -11.65 -5.82 -8.40
CA ARG A 101 -11.41 -7.21 -8.02
C ARG A 101 -12.39 -7.69 -6.96
N THR A 102 -12.87 -8.92 -7.09
CA THR A 102 -13.56 -9.64 -6.01
C THR A 102 -12.56 -10.10 -4.94
N LEU A 103 -13.03 -10.51 -3.78
CA LEU A 103 -12.16 -11.03 -2.70
C LEU A 103 -11.34 -12.23 -3.17
N GLU A 104 -11.95 -13.15 -3.90
CA GLU A 104 -11.29 -14.34 -4.44
C GLU A 104 -10.19 -13.96 -5.45
N ASN A 105 -10.48 -13.00 -6.33
CA ASN A 105 -9.51 -12.48 -7.30
C ASN A 105 -8.36 -11.74 -6.62
N MET A 106 -8.64 -10.96 -5.57
CA MET A 106 -7.61 -10.29 -4.78
C MET A 106 -6.70 -11.30 -4.09
N GLN A 107 -7.29 -12.31 -3.43
CA GLN A 107 -6.56 -13.36 -2.74
C GLN A 107 -5.66 -14.14 -3.72
N SER A 108 -6.20 -14.58 -4.85
CA SER A 108 -5.47 -15.31 -5.87
C SER A 108 -4.33 -14.48 -6.46
N TYR A 109 -4.59 -13.20 -6.74
CA TYR A 109 -3.59 -12.27 -7.27
C TYR A 109 -2.44 -12.03 -6.27
N ILE A 110 -2.74 -11.82 -4.99
CA ILE A 110 -1.73 -11.65 -3.95
C ILE A 110 -0.87 -12.93 -3.81
N LEU A 111 -1.49 -14.11 -3.89
CA LEU A 111 -0.77 -15.38 -3.85
C LEU A 111 0.14 -15.56 -5.06
N ASP A 112 -0.33 -15.20 -6.26
CA ASP A 112 0.49 -15.24 -7.48
C ASP A 112 1.68 -14.28 -7.39
N VAL A 113 1.47 -13.05 -6.93
CA VAL A 113 2.55 -12.09 -6.69
C VAL A 113 3.59 -12.67 -5.72
N LYS A 114 3.15 -13.26 -4.61
CA LYS A 114 4.06 -13.94 -3.64
C LYS A 114 4.81 -15.12 -4.26
N ARG A 115 4.19 -15.87 -5.15
CA ARG A 115 4.84 -16.95 -5.91
C ARG A 115 5.95 -16.40 -6.81
N ARG A 116 5.67 -15.34 -7.55
CA ARG A 116 6.62 -14.67 -8.47
C ARG A 116 7.76 -14.00 -7.71
N MET A 117 7.51 -13.44 -6.52
CA MET A 117 8.55 -12.89 -5.66
C MET A 117 9.66 -13.91 -5.35
N LYS A 118 9.32 -15.18 -5.14
CA LYS A 118 10.29 -16.24 -4.84
C LYS A 118 11.29 -16.51 -5.97
N LYS A 119 10.93 -16.19 -7.21
CA LYS A 119 11.76 -16.37 -8.41
C LYS A 119 12.42 -15.07 -8.86
N THR A 120 12.21 -13.97 -8.14
CA THR A 120 12.69 -12.63 -8.52
C THR A 120 13.99 -12.30 -7.79
N ASP A 121 15.04 -12.00 -8.54
CA ASP A 121 16.23 -11.32 -8.01
C ASP A 121 15.92 -9.84 -7.85
N LEU A 122 15.91 -9.38 -6.59
CA LEU A 122 15.54 -8.01 -6.24
C LEU A 122 16.47 -6.99 -6.90
N THR A 123 17.77 -7.27 -6.92
CA THR A 123 18.78 -6.35 -7.47
C THR A 123 18.61 -6.17 -8.98
N GLU A 124 18.40 -7.28 -9.70
CA GLU A 124 18.14 -7.25 -11.14
C GLU A 124 16.81 -6.56 -11.47
N ALA A 125 15.78 -6.83 -10.69
CA ALA A 125 14.46 -6.24 -10.87
C ALA A 125 14.51 -4.70 -10.65
N MET A 126 15.10 -4.24 -9.55
CA MET A 126 15.29 -2.80 -9.28
C MET A 126 16.20 -2.13 -10.29
N PHE A 127 17.25 -2.81 -10.75
CA PHE A 127 18.13 -2.27 -11.78
C PHE A 127 17.39 -2.07 -13.10
N SER A 128 16.54 -3.00 -13.51
CA SER A 128 15.74 -2.89 -14.73
C SER A 128 14.79 -1.69 -14.70
N VAL A 129 14.14 -1.43 -13.54
CA VAL A 129 13.28 -0.25 -13.34
C VAL A 129 14.10 1.03 -13.40
N SER A 130 15.21 1.09 -12.66
CA SER A 130 16.08 2.28 -12.64
C SER A 130 16.64 2.63 -14.03
N MET A 131 16.99 1.62 -14.85
CA MET A 131 17.42 1.83 -16.22
C MET A 131 16.31 2.35 -17.11
N SER A 132 15.08 1.82 -16.98
CA SER A 132 13.93 2.29 -17.73
C SER A 132 13.57 3.73 -17.38
N ASP A 133 13.61 4.09 -16.10
CA ASP A 133 13.35 5.45 -15.64
C ASP A 133 14.43 6.43 -16.13
N THR A 134 15.68 5.95 -16.15
CA THR A 134 16.81 6.70 -16.68
C THR A 134 16.66 6.99 -18.18
N LEU A 135 16.24 5.99 -18.97
CA LEU A 135 15.96 6.16 -20.40
C LEU A 135 14.77 7.10 -20.66
N SER A 136 13.72 6.98 -19.81
CA SER A 136 12.55 7.87 -19.88
C SER A 136 12.91 9.32 -19.54
N ALA A 137 13.80 9.53 -18.56
CA ALA A 137 14.29 10.86 -18.20
C ALA A 137 15.16 11.48 -19.30
N LEU A 138 15.94 10.67 -20.03
CA LEU A 138 16.67 11.11 -21.22
C LEU A 138 15.73 11.61 -22.32
N LYS A 139 14.68 10.88 -22.62
CA LYS A 139 13.64 11.29 -23.58
C LYS A 139 12.95 12.60 -23.19
N LYS A 140 12.84 12.90 -21.88
CA LYS A 140 12.28 14.15 -21.33
C LYS A 140 13.32 15.29 -21.21
N GLY A 141 14.52 15.16 -21.79
CA GLY A 141 15.56 16.18 -21.82
C GLY A 141 16.33 16.41 -20.51
N LYS A 142 16.19 15.53 -19.50
CA LYS A 142 16.88 15.64 -18.21
C LYS A 142 18.30 15.05 -18.26
N LEU A 143 19.16 15.56 -19.14
CA LEU A 143 20.48 15.00 -19.45
C LEU A 143 21.45 14.95 -18.26
N ILE A 144 21.58 16.05 -17.51
CA ILE A 144 22.58 16.19 -16.44
C ILE A 144 22.29 15.24 -15.27
N THR A 145 21.03 15.22 -14.82
CA THR A 145 20.61 14.32 -13.73
C THR A 145 20.71 12.85 -14.12
N THR A 146 20.47 12.54 -15.37
CA THR A 146 20.53 11.18 -15.94
C THR A 146 21.97 10.68 -16.04
N LEU A 147 22.89 11.51 -16.55
CA LEU A 147 24.33 11.20 -16.58
C LEU A 147 24.89 10.98 -15.16
N GLY A 148 24.52 11.84 -14.21
CA GLY A 148 24.91 11.67 -12.81
C GLY A 148 24.42 10.34 -12.19
N ARG A 149 23.18 9.93 -12.47
CA ARG A 149 22.65 8.63 -12.05
C ARG A 149 23.36 7.44 -12.67
N LEU A 150 23.66 7.48 -13.98
CA LEU A 150 24.39 6.42 -14.70
C LEU A 150 25.81 6.25 -14.17
N ILE A 151 26.51 7.36 -13.95
CA ILE A 151 27.87 7.35 -13.38
C ILE A 151 27.84 6.80 -11.96
N GLY A 152 26.93 7.31 -11.11
CA GLY A 152 26.79 6.86 -9.71
C GLY A 152 26.38 5.39 -9.58
N ALA A 153 25.59 4.86 -10.51
CA ALA A 153 25.20 3.44 -10.52
C ALA A 153 26.34 2.50 -10.88
N LYS A 154 27.33 2.97 -11.67
CA LYS A 154 28.46 2.15 -12.16
C LYS A 154 29.76 2.36 -11.39
N THR A 155 29.90 3.48 -10.70
CA THR A 155 31.17 3.89 -10.06
C THR A 155 30.95 4.22 -8.59
N GLY A 156 32.05 4.18 -7.80
CA GLY A 156 32.05 4.57 -6.41
C GLY A 156 31.67 3.45 -5.43
N ARG A 157 31.61 3.83 -4.14
CA ARG A 157 31.38 2.92 -3.01
C ARG A 157 29.97 2.30 -3.01
N HIS A 158 29.02 2.96 -3.64
CA HIS A 158 27.60 2.56 -3.69
C HIS A 158 27.16 2.08 -5.09
N LYS A 159 28.11 1.56 -5.87
CA LYS A 159 27.77 0.97 -7.20
C LYS A 159 26.78 -0.17 -7.05
N VAL A 160 25.82 -0.22 -7.96
CA VAL A 160 24.84 -1.33 -8.02
C VAL A 160 25.55 -2.58 -8.53
N VAL A 161 25.60 -3.63 -7.71
CA VAL A 161 26.16 -4.92 -8.09
C VAL A 161 25.03 -5.79 -8.60
N THR A 162 24.92 -5.96 -9.90
CA THR A 162 23.98 -6.87 -10.54
C THR A 162 24.59 -8.23 -10.76
N SER A 163 23.75 -9.24 -10.94
CA SER A 163 24.16 -10.59 -11.30
C SER A 163 24.98 -10.58 -12.60
N ARG A 164 26.00 -11.46 -12.72
CA ARG A 164 26.89 -11.52 -13.87
C ARG A 164 26.96 -12.95 -14.43
N GLY A 165 27.37 -13.05 -15.70
CA GLY A 165 27.65 -14.32 -16.31
C GLY A 165 26.48 -15.28 -16.36
N LYS A 166 26.66 -16.48 -15.82
CA LYS A 166 25.64 -17.56 -15.81
C LYS A 166 24.40 -17.19 -15.00
N ASP A 167 24.56 -16.53 -13.85
CA ASP A 167 23.44 -16.18 -12.97
C ASP A 167 22.49 -15.17 -13.65
N LYS A 168 23.04 -14.17 -14.34
CA LYS A 168 22.23 -13.24 -15.12
C LYS A 168 21.51 -13.92 -16.27
N LYS A 169 22.17 -14.85 -16.95
CA LYS A 169 21.57 -15.62 -18.05
C LYS A 169 20.42 -16.48 -17.51
N ASN A 170 20.62 -17.16 -16.37
CA ASN A 170 19.62 -17.97 -15.71
C ASN A 170 18.42 -17.12 -15.27
N TYR A 171 18.65 -15.95 -14.64
CA TYR A 171 17.56 -15.05 -14.26
C TYR A 171 16.76 -14.56 -15.47
N ASN A 172 17.45 -14.18 -16.54
CA ASN A 172 16.80 -13.72 -17.77
C ASN A 172 16.03 -14.82 -18.52
N SER A 173 16.37 -16.11 -18.30
CA SER A 173 15.64 -17.24 -18.85
C SER A 173 14.34 -17.54 -18.12
N ILE A 174 14.11 -16.97 -16.92
CA ILE A 174 12.83 -17.10 -16.20
C ILE A 174 11.77 -16.32 -16.98
N PRO A 175 10.65 -16.93 -17.37
CA PRO A 175 9.55 -16.25 -18.07
C PRO A 175 9.05 -15.02 -17.29
N ALA A 176 8.57 -13.99 -17.99
CA ALA A 176 8.12 -12.74 -17.36
C ALA A 176 6.89 -12.93 -16.46
N ASP A 177 6.05 -13.90 -16.76
CA ASP A 177 4.87 -14.28 -15.98
C ASP A 177 5.21 -15.07 -14.71
N GLU A 178 6.44 -15.59 -14.60
CA GLU A 178 6.91 -16.31 -13.41
C GLU A 178 7.75 -15.47 -12.44
N ARG A 179 8.12 -14.25 -12.80
CA ARG A 179 8.87 -13.30 -11.96
C ARG A 179 8.18 -11.95 -11.92
N LEU A 180 8.57 -11.10 -10.96
CA LEU A 180 8.10 -9.71 -10.93
C LEU A 180 8.70 -8.94 -12.11
N THR A 181 7.85 -8.16 -12.74
CA THR A 181 8.22 -7.27 -13.84
C THR A 181 8.32 -5.83 -13.38
N LYS A 182 8.71 -4.93 -14.27
CA LYS A 182 8.74 -3.49 -14.01
C LYS A 182 7.41 -2.97 -13.47
N GLU A 183 6.29 -3.38 -14.04
CA GLU A 183 4.95 -2.96 -13.62
C GLU A 183 4.65 -3.27 -12.15
N ASN A 184 5.16 -4.41 -11.65
CA ASN A 184 5.00 -4.78 -10.24
C ASN A 184 5.88 -3.99 -9.28
N ILE A 185 6.89 -3.27 -9.78
CA ILE A 185 7.89 -2.56 -8.98
C ILE A 185 7.72 -1.05 -9.06
N GLU A 186 7.10 -0.55 -10.13
CA GLU A 186 6.74 0.86 -10.25
C GLU A 186 5.80 1.28 -9.12
N GLN A 187 5.86 2.56 -8.77
CA GLN A 187 5.00 3.10 -7.74
C GLN A 187 3.53 3.10 -8.17
N GLY A 188 2.65 2.60 -7.31
CA GLY A 188 1.20 2.68 -7.48
C GLY A 188 0.64 4.06 -7.19
N THR A 189 -0.67 4.18 -7.23
CA THR A 189 -1.36 5.45 -7.03
C THR A 189 -1.52 5.84 -5.56
N ILE A 190 -1.50 4.84 -4.66
CA ILE A 190 -1.58 5.01 -3.21
C ILE A 190 -0.76 3.94 -2.50
N THR A 191 -0.19 4.26 -1.34
CA THR A 191 0.50 3.26 -0.49
C THR A 191 -0.45 2.73 0.58
N ILE A 192 -0.53 1.40 0.72
CA ILE A 192 -1.20 0.75 1.85
C ILE A 192 -0.21 -0.22 2.50
N THR A 193 0.09 -0.01 3.77
CA THR A 193 0.93 -0.91 4.57
C THR A 193 0.12 -1.57 5.67
N SER A 194 0.50 -2.79 6.07
CA SER A 194 -0.17 -3.52 7.16
C SER A 194 0.85 -4.02 8.15
N THR A 195 1.02 -3.30 9.26
CA THR A 195 1.90 -3.72 10.37
C THR A 195 1.32 -4.93 11.09
N GLY A 196 0.01 -5.06 11.17
CA GLY A 196 -0.68 -6.22 11.74
C GLY A 196 -0.48 -7.53 10.96
N SER A 197 -0.01 -7.46 9.71
CA SER A 197 0.40 -8.65 8.95
C SER A 197 1.78 -9.18 9.35
N VAL A 198 2.63 -8.32 9.91
CA VAL A 198 4.02 -8.61 10.29
C VAL A 198 4.14 -8.87 11.79
N TYR A 199 3.48 -8.06 12.60
CA TYR A 199 3.50 -8.16 14.05
C TYR A 199 2.11 -8.49 14.61
N ARG A 200 2.00 -9.60 15.33
CA ARG A 200 0.77 -10.09 15.97
C ARG A 200 0.99 -10.24 17.48
N GLY A 201 1.43 -9.16 18.11
CA GLY A 201 1.58 -9.12 19.56
C GLY A 201 0.25 -8.88 20.27
N SER A 202 0.30 -8.98 21.62
CA SER A 202 -0.86 -8.73 22.49
C SER A 202 -1.25 -7.25 22.59
N HIS A 203 -0.39 -6.35 22.12
CA HIS A 203 -0.61 -4.92 22.20
C HIS A 203 -0.87 -4.31 20.84
N ASN A 204 -1.72 -3.29 20.82
CA ASN A 204 -2.00 -2.52 19.63
C ASN A 204 -0.71 -1.81 19.14
N THR A 205 -0.36 -2.04 17.90
CA THR A 205 0.83 -1.44 17.28
C THR A 205 0.44 -0.79 15.97
N MET A 206 0.84 0.47 15.82
CA MET A 206 0.66 1.23 14.60
C MET A 206 1.93 2.02 14.31
N SER A 207 2.39 1.97 13.07
CA SER A 207 3.51 2.78 12.62
C SER A 207 3.02 4.12 12.08
N VAL A 208 3.72 5.18 12.43
CA VAL A 208 3.59 6.44 11.68
C VAL A 208 4.23 6.21 10.31
N ILE A 209 3.49 6.53 9.27
CA ILE A 209 3.92 6.34 7.89
C ILE A 209 4.07 7.69 7.20
N GLU A 210 4.92 7.72 6.18
CA GLU A 210 5.10 8.88 5.32
C GLU A 210 4.40 8.69 3.98
N VAL A 211 3.98 9.78 3.38
CA VAL A 211 3.53 9.82 2.00
C VAL A 211 4.75 9.86 1.10
N ILE A 212 4.87 8.92 0.17
CA ILE A 212 6.00 8.84 -0.76
C ILE A 212 5.68 9.59 -2.05
N PRO A 213 6.43 10.65 -2.39
CA PRO A 213 6.18 11.40 -3.63
C PRO A 213 6.18 10.49 -4.86
N PRO A 214 5.32 10.71 -5.85
CA PRO A 214 4.35 11.81 -6.00
C PRO A 214 2.97 11.56 -5.37
N GLN A 215 2.75 10.44 -4.64
CA GLN A 215 1.48 10.13 -3.99
C GLN A 215 1.05 11.24 -3.02
N ILE A 216 -0.26 11.40 -2.82
CA ILE A 216 -0.83 12.41 -1.92
C ILE A 216 -1.38 11.80 -0.62
N SER A 217 -1.51 10.49 -0.55
CA SER A 217 -1.97 9.80 0.65
C SER A 217 -1.34 8.43 0.82
N ALA A 218 -1.32 7.94 2.07
CA ALA A 218 -0.89 6.60 2.44
C ALA A 218 -1.72 6.09 3.61
N ILE A 219 -2.03 4.79 3.63
CA ILE A 219 -2.83 4.13 4.66
C ILE A 219 -1.98 3.11 5.40
N GLY A 220 -1.97 3.18 6.73
CA GLY A 220 -1.37 2.19 7.62
C GLY A 220 -2.44 1.40 8.36
N ILE A 221 -2.50 0.09 8.15
CA ILE A 221 -3.36 -0.82 8.90
C ILE A 221 -2.55 -1.37 10.06
N GLY A 222 -2.95 -1.04 11.30
CA GLY A 222 -2.27 -1.47 12.52
C GLY A 222 -2.61 -2.91 12.92
N SER A 223 -2.09 -3.33 14.07
CA SER A 223 -2.43 -4.62 14.66
C SER A 223 -3.75 -4.52 15.42
N ILE A 224 -4.58 -5.56 15.29
CA ILE A 224 -5.83 -5.68 16.04
C ILE A 224 -5.51 -6.05 17.48
N SER A 225 -6.18 -5.42 18.43
CA SER A 225 -6.03 -5.70 19.86
C SER A 225 -7.37 -5.72 20.60
N GLU A 226 -7.38 -6.46 21.70
CA GLU A 226 -8.51 -6.46 22.64
C GLU A 226 -8.44 -5.22 23.53
N LYS A 227 -9.59 -4.55 23.69
CA LYS A 227 -9.76 -3.41 24.60
C LYS A 227 -11.15 -3.43 25.23
N PRO A 228 -11.35 -2.85 26.41
CA PRO A 228 -12.68 -2.53 26.90
C PRO A 228 -13.37 -1.58 25.92
N GLY A 229 -14.59 -1.93 25.52
CA GLY A 229 -15.38 -1.11 24.60
C GLY A 229 -16.85 -1.09 25.01
N ILE A 230 -17.54 -0.04 24.61
CA ILE A 230 -18.99 0.09 24.79
C ILE A 230 -19.65 -0.40 23.50
N TYR A 231 -20.60 -1.33 23.64
CA TYR A 231 -21.40 -1.82 22.53
C TYR A 231 -22.88 -1.86 22.90
N THR A 232 -23.76 -1.92 21.93
CA THR A 232 -25.19 -2.09 22.12
C THR A 232 -25.54 -3.57 21.98
N ASP A 233 -26.15 -4.14 23.00
CA ASP A 233 -26.57 -5.54 22.98
C ASP A 233 -27.84 -5.76 22.13
N ARG A 234 -28.31 -7.01 22.06
CA ARG A 234 -29.52 -7.37 21.28
C ARG A 234 -30.80 -6.77 21.81
N ASN A 235 -30.82 -6.30 23.06
CA ASN A 235 -31.97 -5.64 23.69
C ASN A 235 -31.93 -4.13 23.45
N GLY A 236 -30.92 -3.58 22.83
CA GLY A 236 -30.71 -2.16 22.59
C GLY A 236 -30.03 -1.44 23.77
N GLU A 237 -29.55 -2.18 24.79
CA GLU A 237 -28.90 -1.61 25.95
C GLU A 237 -27.39 -1.46 25.75
N LYS A 238 -26.80 -0.38 26.31
CA LYS A 238 -25.34 -0.18 26.29
C LYS A 238 -24.66 -1.06 27.33
N GLN A 239 -23.71 -1.83 26.88
CA GLN A 239 -22.88 -2.73 27.68
C GLN A 239 -21.41 -2.38 27.55
N ILE A 240 -20.62 -2.77 28.55
CA ILE A 240 -19.15 -2.71 28.48
C ILE A 240 -18.63 -4.16 28.37
N GLY A 241 -17.77 -4.39 27.40
CA GLY A 241 -17.19 -5.72 27.22
C GLY A 241 -15.83 -5.66 26.50
N ILE A 242 -15.21 -6.83 26.33
CA ILE A 242 -13.98 -6.98 25.57
C ILE A 242 -14.35 -6.91 24.09
N ARG A 243 -13.77 -5.95 23.38
CA ARG A 243 -14.02 -5.70 21.97
C ARG A 243 -12.68 -5.71 21.19
N MET A 244 -12.74 -5.97 19.89
CA MET A 244 -11.59 -6.02 19.00
C MET A 244 -11.46 -4.71 18.24
N PHE A 245 -10.37 -3.99 18.46
CA PHE A 245 -10.11 -2.69 17.83
C PHE A 245 -9.05 -2.77 16.76
N LEU A 246 -9.34 -2.14 15.64
CA LEU A 246 -8.43 -1.96 14.51
C LEU A 246 -8.06 -0.49 14.37
N PRO A 247 -6.80 -0.11 14.60
CA PRO A 247 -6.34 1.22 14.26
C PRO A 247 -5.95 1.32 12.79
N VAL A 248 -6.38 2.39 12.14
CA VAL A 248 -6.00 2.76 10.78
C VAL A 248 -5.41 4.17 10.81
N LEU A 249 -4.17 4.31 10.36
CA LEU A 249 -3.52 5.59 10.15
C LEU A 249 -3.72 6.03 8.70
N LEU A 250 -4.17 7.24 8.49
CA LEU A 250 -4.22 7.89 7.20
C LEU A 250 -3.26 9.08 7.22
N ALA A 251 -2.15 8.99 6.48
CA ALA A 251 -1.24 10.10 6.24
C ALA A 251 -1.54 10.74 4.89
N PHE A 252 -1.45 12.06 4.81
CA PHE A 252 -1.71 12.80 3.57
C PHE A 252 -0.85 14.05 3.43
N ASP A 253 -0.68 14.49 2.19
CA ASP A 253 0.00 15.73 1.84
C ASP A 253 -0.97 16.90 1.99
N HIS A 254 -0.73 17.75 2.99
CA HIS A 254 -1.61 18.88 3.32
C HIS A 254 -1.59 20.00 2.27
N ARG A 255 -0.79 19.86 1.20
CA ARG A 255 -0.88 20.74 0.01
C ARG A 255 -1.99 20.31 -0.95
N ALA A 256 -2.43 19.05 -0.85
CA ALA A 256 -3.37 18.42 -1.75
C ALA A 256 -4.72 18.11 -1.11
N LEU A 257 -4.75 17.80 0.18
CA LEU A 257 -5.93 17.33 0.90
C LEU A 257 -6.03 18.00 2.28
N ASP A 258 -7.25 18.30 2.69
CA ASP A 258 -7.63 18.65 4.05
C ASP A 258 -8.38 17.51 4.73
N PHE A 259 -8.51 17.55 6.06
CA PHE A 259 -9.23 16.51 6.80
C PHE A 259 -10.70 16.37 6.35
N GLY A 260 -11.33 17.49 5.96
CA GLY A 260 -12.69 17.51 5.43
C GLY A 260 -12.85 16.64 4.17
N ASP A 261 -11.83 16.65 3.30
CA ASP A 261 -11.80 15.85 2.06
C ASP A 261 -11.80 14.34 2.34
N LEU A 262 -11.29 13.94 3.51
CA LEU A 262 -11.12 12.53 3.90
C LEU A 262 -12.35 11.95 4.62
N THR A 263 -13.31 12.79 5.00
CA THR A 263 -14.51 12.37 5.71
C THR A 263 -15.30 11.27 4.97
N PRO A 264 -15.46 11.29 3.64
CA PRO A 264 -16.16 10.21 2.92
C PRO A 264 -15.48 8.85 3.04
N PHE A 265 -14.14 8.82 3.17
CA PHE A 265 -13.38 7.58 3.41
C PHE A 265 -13.73 6.98 4.77
N PHE A 266 -13.68 7.77 5.84
CA PHE A 266 -13.98 7.29 7.19
C PHE A 266 -15.44 6.84 7.33
N LYS A 267 -16.39 7.61 6.80
CA LYS A 267 -17.82 7.23 6.78
C LYS A 267 -18.04 5.89 6.07
N LYS A 268 -17.28 5.63 4.99
CA LYS A 268 -17.38 4.33 4.31
C LYS A 268 -16.80 3.19 5.14
N LEU A 269 -15.75 3.43 5.91
CA LEU A 269 -15.22 2.43 6.84
C LEU A 269 -16.20 2.15 7.98
N ASP A 270 -16.84 3.19 8.55
CA ASP A 270 -17.91 3.03 9.56
C ASP A 270 -19.03 2.13 9.05
N ASP A 271 -19.52 2.40 7.83
CA ASP A 271 -20.55 1.60 7.16
C ASP A 271 -20.12 0.12 6.96
N ILE A 272 -18.88 -0.09 6.51
CA ILE A 272 -18.33 -1.43 6.27
C ILE A 272 -18.21 -2.22 7.58
N PHE A 273 -17.71 -1.61 8.65
CA PHE A 273 -17.52 -2.31 9.92
C PHE A 273 -18.84 -2.52 10.68
N ALA A 274 -19.81 -1.63 10.50
CA ALA A 274 -21.15 -1.80 11.08
C ALA A 274 -22.02 -2.81 10.32
N THR A 275 -21.73 -3.09 9.03
CA THR A 275 -22.54 -3.98 8.19
C THR A 275 -21.65 -5.03 7.50
N PRO A 276 -21.13 -6.02 8.24
CA PRO A 276 -20.15 -6.98 7.73
C PRO A 276 -20.69 -7.91 6.63
N GLU A 277 -22.02 -8.04 6.49
CA GLU A 277 -22.68 -8.82 5.43
C GLU A 277 -22.34 -8.31 4.02
N GLN A 278 -21.90 -7.07 3.89
CA GLN A 278 -21.39 -6.51 2.62
C GLN A 278 -20.26 -7.36 2.02
N MET A 279 -19.46 -8.04 2.87
CA MET A 279 -18.38 -8.92 2.42
C MET A 279 -18.83 -10.02 1.45
N LEU A 280 -20.08 -10.46 1.52
CA LEU A 280 -20.62 -11.49 0.64
C LEU A 280 -20.78 -11.01 -0.81
N LYS A 281 -20.77 -9.71 -1.03
CA LYS A 281 -20.93 -9.06 -2.34
C LYS A 281 -19.61 -8.52 -2.91
N TRP A 282 -18.51 -8.74 -2.23
CA TRP A 282 -17.19 -8.17 -2.56
C TRP A 282 -16.39 -8.98 -3.57
#